data_018268da01ba2f3c6e8ccf565f181c13
#
_entry.id   018268da01ba2f3c6e8ccf565f181c13
#
_cell.length_a   1.000
_cell.length_b   1.000
_cell.length_c   1.000
_cell.angle_alpha   90.00
_cell.angle_beta   90.00
_cell.angle_gamma   90.00
#
_symmetry.space_group_name_H-M   'P 1'
#
loop_
_entity.id
_entity.type
_entity.pdbx_description
1 polymer ?
#
loop_
_entity_poly.entity_id
_entity_poly.type
_entity_poly.pdbx_seq_one_letter_code
_entity_poly.pdbx_strand_id
1 'polypeptide(L)'
;RNEKFAIFGHSMGCFIVYELYRRIYAEPGLRKNLVHIFMSGNYAPHLNNVHQHHTEFYKMGNEGMKHELKRLGGVSDEVLDDPLFTKYFMPIIRSDYYITETYIPEKIVKFCCGCTVFNGVEDDQ
;
A
#
# COMPACT_ATOMS: atom_id res chain seq x y z
N ARG A 1 -18.31 19.13 -11.25
CA ARG A 1 -17.46 20.08 -10.52
C ARG A 1 -16.11 20.17 -11.22
N ASN A 2 -15.61 21.41 -11.40
CA ASN A 2 -14.30 21.67 -12.03
C ASN A 2 -13.22 21.97 -10.94
N GLU A 3 -13.35 21.35 -9.78
CA GLU A 3 -12.42 21.56 -8.66
C GLU A 3 -11.15 20.75 -8.88
N LYS A 4 -10.00 21.37 -8.67
CA LYS A 4 -8.71 20.71 -8.69
C LYS A 4 -8.56 19.86 -7.44
N PHE A 5 -7.93 18.70 -7.57
CA PHE A 5 -7.67 17.78 -6.46
C PHE A 5 -6.31 17.10 -6.60
N ALA A 6 -5.81 16.62 -5.48
CA ALA A 6 -4.66 15.74 -5.40
C ALA A 6 -5.08 14.43 -4.72
N ILE A 7 -4.31 13.37 -4.90
CA ILE A 7 -4.52 12.09 -4.25
C ILE A 7 -3.27 11.70 -3.47
N PHE A 8 -3.47 11.07 -2.32
CA PHE A 8 -2.41 10.63 -1.43
C PHE A 8 -2.60 9.14 -1.10
N GLY A 9 -1.52 8.37 -1.14
CA GLY A 9 -1.47 6.99 -0.68
C GLY A 9 -0.26 6.73 0.20
N HIS A 10 -0.47 5.94 1.25
CA HIS A 10 0.59 5.49 2.14
C HIS A 10 0.63 3.97 2.16
N SER A 11 1.82 3.37 2.12
CA SER A 11 2.02 1.92 2.13
C SER A 11 1.16 1.23 1.05
N MET A 12 0.32 0.25 1.38
CA MET A 12 -0.64 -0.38 0.46
C MET A 12 -1.51 0.64 -0.29
N GLY A 13 -1.80 1.80 0.33
CA GLY A 13 -2.53 2.90 -0.30
C GLY A 13 -1.89 3.43 -1.58
N CYS A 14 -0.59 3.22 -1.79
CA CYS A 14 0.09 3.58 -3.04
C CYS A 14 -0.43 2.76 -4.23
N PHE A 15 -0.74 1.49 -4.03
CA PHE A 15 -1.33 0.64 -5.07
C PHE A 15 -2.76 1.08 -5.41
N ILE A 16 -3.54 1.43 -4.37
CA ILE A 16 -4.91 1.94 -4.54
C ILE A 16 -4.88 3.26 -5.31
N VAL A 17 -3.99 4.18 -4.95
CA VAL A 17 -3.79 5.46 -5.67
C VAL A 17 -3.40 5.22 -7.12
N TYR A 18 -2.53 4.25 -7.38
CA TYR A 18 -2.11 3.93 -8.74
C TYR A 18 -3.28 3.40 -9.60
N GLU A 19 -4.09 2.48 -9.06
CA GLU A 19 -5.27 1.96 -9.76
C GLU A 19 -6.36 3.04 -9.93
N LEU A 20 -6.54 3.88 -8.92
CA LEU A 20 -7.45 5.03 -9.01
C LEU A 20 -6.97 6.00 -10.11
N TYR A 21 -5.66 6.28 -10.16
CA TYR A 21 -5.09 7.12 -11.21
C TYR A 21 -5.35 6.53 -12.61
N ARG A 22 -5.19 5.23 -12.81
CA ARG A 22 -5.47 4.58 -14.10
C ARG A 22 -6.91 4.85 -14.56
N ARG A 23 -7.87 4.82 -13.65
CA ARG A 23 -9.28 5.15 -13.93
C ARG A 23 -9.47 6.64 -14.22
N ILE A 24 -8.88 7.52 -13.40
CA ILE A 24 -8.90 8.97 -13.60
C ILE A 24 -8.27 9.33 -14.95
N TYR A 25 -7.19 8.67 -15.34
CA TYR A 25 -6.51 8.91 -16.61
C TYR A 25 -7.39 8.62 -17.82
N ALA A 26 -8.24 7.61 -17.73
CA ALA A 26 -9.20 7.25 -18.78
C ALA A 26 -10.37 8.27 -18.92
N GLU A 27 -10.60 9.11 -17.90
CA GLU A 27 -11.69 10.07 -17.82
C GLU A 27 -11.18 11.52 -18.02
N PRO A 28 -11.27 12.11 -19.21
CA PRO A 28 -10.71 13.44 -19.49
C PRO A 28 -11.22 14.54 -18.56
N GLY A 29 -12.48 14.44 -18.12
CA GLY A 29 -13.10 15.37 -17.18
C GLY A 29 -12.48 15.35 -15.79
N LEU A 30 -12.04 14.19 -15.31
CA LEU A 30 -11.34 14.04 -14.05
C LEU A 30 -9.85 14.31 -14.18
N ARG A 31 -9.22 13.78 -15.24
CA ARG A 31 -7.78 13.90 -15.48
C ARG A 31 -7.29 15.34 -15.47
N LYS A 32 -8.02 16.28 -16.10
CA LYS A 32 -7.65 17.70 -16.14
C LYS A 32 -7.66 18.39 -14.78
N ASN A 33 -8.36 17.82 -13.81
CA ASN A 33 -8.52 18.36 -12.46
C ASN A 33 -7.55 17.74 -11.45
N LEU A 34 -6.95 16.58 -11.76
CA LEU A 34 -5.91 15.98 -10.94
C LEU A 34 -4.61 16.78 -11.13
N VAL A 35 -4.13 17.42 -10.07
CA VAL A 35 -2.95 18.29 -10.11
C VAL A 35 -1.71 17.66 -9.53
N HIS A 36 -1.86 16.72 -8.59
CA HIS A 36 -0.72 16.09 -7.95
C HIS A 36 -1.04 14.72 -7.36
N ILE A 37 -0.02 13.85 -7.27
CA ILE A 37 -0.07 12.56 -6.62
C ILE A 37 1.00 12.52 -5.55
N PHE A 38 0.64 12.07 -4.35
CA PHE A 38 1.56 11.85 -3.25
C PHE A 38 1.59 10.35 -2.93
N MET A 39 2.79 9.77 -2.87
CA MET A 39 3.03 8.38 -2.51
C MET A 39 4.01 8.32 -1.33
N SER A 40 3.74 7.51 -0.34
CA SER A 40 4.52 7.44 0.89
C SER A 40 4.74 6.00 1.34
N GLY A 41 5.99 5.65 1.70
CA GLY A 41 6.33 4.38 2.33
C GLY A 41 5.99 3.16 1.47
N ASN A 42 6.32 3.21 0.17
CA ASN A 42 6.21 2.06 -0.72
C ASN A 42 7.02 2.28 -2.00
N TYR A 43 7.36 1.18 -2.65
CA TYR A 43 7.98 1.19 -3.98
C TYR A 43 7.05 1.74 -5.07
N ALA A 44 7.64 2.06 -6.19
CA ALA A 44 6.85 2.32 -7.39
C ALA A 44 6.01 1.06 -7.74
N PRO A 45 4.69 1.17 -7.91
CA PRO A 45 3.80 0.01 -8.03
C PRO A 45 4.17 -1.01 -9.11
N HIS A 46 4.82 -0.57 -10.19
CA HIS A 46 5.27 -1.44 -11.27
C HIS A 46 6.57 -2.22 -10.94
N LEU A 47 7.25 -1.87 -9.85
CA LEU A 47 8.44 -2.58 -9.35
C LEU A 47 8.11 -3.56 -8.22
N ASN A 48 6.86 -3.65 -7.81
CA ASN A 48 6.47 -4.47 -6.67
C ASN A 48 6.92 -5.93 -6.81
N ASN A 49 6.81 -6.51 -7.99
CA ASN A 49 7.27 -7.87 -8.26
C ASN A 49 8.80 -8.06 -8.24
N VAL A 50 9.57 -6.97 -8.38
CA VAL A 50 11.04 -7.00 -8.36
C VAL A 50 11.56 -6.93 -6.92
N HIS A 51 10.85 -6.20 -6.06
CA HIS A 51 11.20 -5.97 -4.67
C HIS A 51 10.46 -6.88 -3.69
N GLN A 52 9.61 -7.79 -4.19
CA GLN A 52 8.99 -8.80 -3.34
C GLN A 52 10.09 -9.62 -2.66
N HIS A 53 10.34 -9.32 -1.39
CA HIS A 53 11.02 -10.24 -0.51
C HIS A 53 10.18 -11.52 -0.47
N HIS A 54 10.79 -12.68 -0.68
CA HIS A 54 10.14 -13.99 -0.80
C HIS A 54 9.43 -14.48 0.48
N THR A 55 9.16 -13.60 1.42
CA THR A 55 8.52 -13.90 2.68
C THR A 55 7.02 -13.66 2.49
N GLU A 56 6.30 -14.70 2.11
CA GLU A 56 4.85 -14.66 1.92
C GLU A 56 4.14 -14.54 3.29
N PHE A 57 4.18 -13.35 3.90
CA PHE A 57 3.59 -13.08 5.22
C PHE A 57 2.12 -13.47 5.28
N TYR A 58 1.37 -13.22 4.22
CA TYR A 58 -0.05 -13.58 4.17
C TYR A 58 -0.32 -15.08 4.31
N LYS A 59 0.68 -15.94 4.03
CA LYS A 59 0.58 -17.41 4.20
C LYS A 59 0.99 -17.89 5.59
N MET A 60 1.61 -17.05 6.41
CA MET A 60 2.05 -17.43 7.75
C MET A 60 0.85 -17.75 8.66
N GLY A 61 1.06 -18.67 9.61
CA GLY A 61 0.13 -18.87 10.73
C GLY A 61 0.05 -17.61 11.61
N ASN A 62 -0.95 -17.55 12.49
CA ASN A 62 -1.19 -16.37 13.34
C ASN A 62 0.03 -16.03 14.21
N GLU A 63 0.73 -17.01 14.75
CA GLU A 63 1.93 -16.78 15.58
C GLU A 63 3.09 -16.17 14.75
N GLY A 64 3.30 -16.64 13.52
CA GLY A 64 4.29 -16.06 12.62
C GLY A 64 3.95 -14.61 12.25
N MET A 65 2.67 -14.32 11.98
CA MET A 65 2.19 -12.97 11.73
C MET A 65 2.39 -12.05 12.94
N LYS A 66 2.06 -12.52 14.14
CA LYS A 66 2.28 -11.75 15.39
C LYS A 66 3.75 -11.42 15.59
N HIS A 67 4.64 -12.40 15.40
CA HIS A 67 6.09 -12.20 15.51
C HIS A 67 6.58 -11.12 14.54
N GLU A 68 6.09 -11.15 13.31
CA GLU A 68 6.47 -10.17 12.31
C GLU A 68 5.91 -8.77 12.61
N LEU A 69 4.66 -8.67 13.02
CA LEU A 69 4.06 -7.39 13.44
C LEU A 69 4.81 -6.77 14.61
N LYS A 70 5.26 -7.61 15.55
CA LYS A 70 6.14 -7.17 16.65
C LYS A 70 7.47 -6.66 16.14
N ARG A 71 8.12 -7.37 15.22
CA ARG A 71 9.40 -6.97 14.61
C ARG A 71 9.30 -5.61 13.91
N LEU A 72 8.20 -5.37 13.21
CA LEU A 72 7.93 -4.10 12.53
C LEU A 72 7.58 -2.95 13.50
N GLY A 73 7.28 -3.25 14.77
CA GLY A 73 7.13 -2.23 15.82
C GLY A 73 5.81 -1.45 15.79
N GLY A 74 4.85 -1.84 14.95
CA GLY A 74 3.59 -1.11 14.80
C GLY A 74 2.51 -1.43 15.84
N VAL A 75 2.66 -2.52 16.62
CA VAL A 75 1.65 -3.03 17.54
C VAL A 75 2.31 -3.47 18.85
N SER A 76 1.74 -3.07 20.00
CA SER A 76 2.26 -3.49 21.31
C SER A 76 1.98 -4.96 21.61
N ASP A 77 2.80 -5.57 22.47
CA ASP A 77 2.63 -6.97 22.88
C ASP A 77 1.24 -7.23 23.50
N GLU A 78 0.75 -6.31 24.33
CA GLU A 78 -0.58 -6.41 24.94
C GLU A 78 -1.70 -6.56 23.91
N VAL A 79 -1.59 -5.80 22.79
CA VAL A 79 -2.57 -5.87 21.70
C VAL A 79 -2.42 -7.16 20.90
N LEU A 80 -1.20 -7.61 20.62
CA LEU A 80 -0.95 -8.86 19.91
C LEU A 80 -1.43 -10.09 20.67
N ASP A 81 -1.39 -10.04 22.01
CA ASP A 81 -1.82 -11.13 22.88
C ASP A 81 -3.33 -11.14 23.14
N ASP A 82 -4.05 -10.08 22.77
CA ASP A 82 -5.51 -10.04 22.88
C ASP A 82 -6.17 -11.02 21.90
N PRO A 83 -6.98 -11.99 22.38
CA PRO A 83 -7.74 -12.89 21.52
C PRO A 83 -8.66 -12.18 20.52
N LEU A 84 -9.17 -10.99 20.86
CA LEU A 84 -10.01 -10.19 19.96
C LEU A 84 -9.21 -9.63 18.81
N PHE A 85 -7.93 -9.27 19.02
CA PHE A 85 -7.04 -8.87 17.95
C PHE A 85 -6.86 -10.00 16.93
N THR A 86 -6.54 -11.19 17.41
CA THR A 86 -6.40 -12.38 16.55
C THR A 86 -7.69 -12.70 15.79
N LYS A 87 -8.84 -12.54 16.44
CA LYS A 87 -10.13 -12.87 15.84
C LYS A 87 -10.59 -11.87 14.78
N TYR A 88 -10.42 -10.57 15.02
CA TYR A 88 -11.01 -9.53 14.19
C TYR A 88 -10.00 -8.80 13.30
N PHE A 89 -8.81 -8.53 13.81
CA PHE A 89 -7.82 -7.73 13.08
C PHE A 89 -6.85 -8.57 12.25
N MET A 90 -6.45 -9.73 12.73
CA MET A 90 -5.52 -10.59 12.01
C MET A 90 -6.00 -10.99 10.60
N PRO A 91 -7.28 -11.31 10.36
CA PRO A 91 -7.80 -11.56 9.02
C PRO A 91 -7.69 -10.34 8.09
N ILE A 92 -7.90 -9.13 8.62
CA ILE A 92 -7.79 -7.87 7.86
C ILE A 92 -6.33 -7.65 7.47
N ILE A 93 -5.43 -7.71 8.44
CA ILE A 93 -3.99 -7.56 8.22
C ILE A 93 -3.48 -8.56 7.19
N ARG A 94 -3.91 -9.82 7.28
CA ARG A 94 -3.55 -10.86 6.32
C ARG A 94 -4.02 -10.52 4.90
N SER A 95 -5.22 -9.95 4.77
CA SER A 95 -5.74 -9.51 3.49
C SER A 95 -4.94 -8.33 2.92
N ASP A 96 -4.52 -7.41 3.77
CA ASP A 96 -3.69 -6.27 3.38
C ASP A 96 -2.31 -6.75 2.90
N TYR A 97 -1.67 -7.69 3.62
CA TYR A 97 -0.43 -8.32 3.17
C TYR A 97 -0.61 -9.09 1.87
N TYR A 98 -1.72 -9.83 1.72
CA TYR A 98 -2.02 -10.51 0.45
C TYR A 98 -2.03 -9.52 -0.73
N ILE A 99 -2.74 -8.40 -0.58
CA ILE A 99 -2.78 -7.36 -1.61
C ILE A 99 -1.37 -6.80 -1.86
N THR A 100 -0.67 -6.41 -0.79
CA THR A 100 0.65 -5.79 -0.89
C THR A 100 1.67 -6.72 -1.55
N GLU A 101 1.65 -8.01 -1.20
CA GLU A 101 2.62 -8.99 -1.70
C GLU A 101 2.29 -9.55 -3.07
N THR A 102 1.02 -9.53 -3.49
CA THR A 102 0.60 -10.13 -4.78
C THR A 102 0.22 -9.11 -5.84
N TYR A 103 0.11 -7.83 -5.49
CA TYR A 103 -0.28 -6.81 -6.44
C TYR A 103 0.72 -6.68 -7.59
N ILE A 104 0.22 -6.79 -8.81
CA ILE A 104 0.96 -6.51 -10.06
C ILE A 104 0.03 -5.66 -10.94
N PRO A 105 0.44 -4.46 -11.34
CA PRO A 105 -0.38 -3.63 -12.20
C PRO A 105 -0.55 -4.28 -13.59
N GLU A 106 -1.78 -4.38 -14.06
CA GLU A 106 -2.09 -4.93 -15.39
C GLU A 106 -1.39 -4.15 -16.53
N LYS A 107 -1.28 -2.83 -16.36
CA LYS A 107 -0.61 -1.95 -17.32
C LYS A 107 0.19 -0.88 -16.57
N ILE A 108 1.37 -0.59 -17.07
CA ILE A 108 2.17 0.53 -16.58
C ILE A 108 1.67 1.81 -17.24
N VAL A 109 1.25 2.78 -16.42
CA VAL A 109 0.77 4.09 -16.86
C VAL A 109 1.64 5.18 -16.26
N LYS A 110 2.16 6.05 -17.12
CA LYS A 110 2.96 7.20 -16.70
C LYS A 110 2.04 8.29 -16.14
N PHE A 111 2.41 8.90 -15.01
CA PHE A 111 1.68 10.04 -14.47
C PHE A 111 1.76 11.24 -15.40
N CYS A 112 0.62 11.91 -15.61
CA CYS A 112 0.51 13.14 -16.41
C CYS A 112 0.45 14.41 -15.56
N CYS A 113 0.65 14.29 -14.25
CA CYS A 113 0.73 15.39 -13.29
C CYS A 113 1.98 15.23 -12.41
N GLY A 114 2.24 16.20 -11.53
CA GLY A 114 3.32 16.11 -10.57
C GLY A 114 3.14 14.90 -9.63
N CYS A 115 4.26 14.29 -9.23
CA CYS A 115 4.28 13.22 -8.24
C CYS A 115 5.37 13.52 -7.22
N THR A 116 5.02 13.38 -5.93
CA THR A 116 5.98 13.43 -4.82
C THR A 116 5.99 12.11 -4.11
N VAL A 117 7.19 11.58 -3.87
CA VAL A 117 7.39 10.34 -3.12
C VAL A 117 8.05 10.66 -1.79
N PHE A 118 7.52 10.10 -0.71
CA PHE A 118 8.06 10.22 0.64
C PHE A 118 8.48 8.82 1.12
N ASN A 119 9.75 8.68 1.47
CA ASN A 119 10.26 7.48 2.13
C ASN A 119 11.01 7.88 3.39
N GLY A 120 10.96 7.05 4.42
CA GLY A 120 11.79 7.22 5.61
C GLY A 120 13.26 7.00 5.27
N VAL A 121 14.16 7.74 5.93
CA VAL A 121 15.61 7.56 5.75
C VAL A 121 16.09 6.21 6.31
N GLU A 122 15.37 5.70 7.30
CA GLU A 122 15.63 4.42 7.98
C GLU A 122 14.63 3.32 7.55
N ASP A 123 13.91 3.54 6.44
CA ASP A 123 12.95 2.58 5.91
C ASP A 123 13.70 1.58 5.04
N ASP A 124 13.92 0.38 5.56
CA ASP A 124 14.67 -0.71 4.91
C ASP A 124 13.82 -1.44 3.83
N GLN A 125 12.73 -0.83 3.36
CA GLN A 125 11.87 -1.40 2.32
C GLN A 125 12.35 -1.09 0.90
#